data_42f6fdc258791c3c19e36e06e0ac168a
#
_entry.id   42f6fdc258791c3c19e36e06e0ac168a
#
_cell.length_a   1.000
_cell.length_b   1.000
_cell.length_c   1.000
_cell.angle_alpha   90.00
_cell.angle_beta   90.00
_cell.angle_gamma   90.00
#
_symmetry.space_group_name_H-M   'P 1'
#
loop_
_entity.id
_entity.type
_entity.pdbx_description
1 polymer ?
#
loop_
_entity_poly.entity_id
_entity_poly.type
_entity_poly.pdbx_seq_one_letter_code
_entity_poly.pdbx_strand_id
1 'polypeptide(L)'
;MMNYEPGTPDTPPPPPPTSAIAARGLTVVRGTRTVLRALDFTVPSGSITGLLGPSGCGKTTLMRAVVGTQAKVTGVLDVLGHPAGDPALRPRIGYVTQAPSVYTDLTVRQNLDYFAAVLHPGRAHRAARREAVARAIDDVDLTTRADALAGALSGGQRSRVSLAVALLGTPDLLVLDEPTVGLDPVLRRDLWNLFHRLADRGTALLVSSHVMDEAERCHRLLLMRDGRILAEDTPDALRHRTGTATVEEAFLHLVDADRADADRTGDHATDEHPADETAAPLTTEEAPR
;
A
#
# COMPACT_ATOMS: atom_id res chain seq x y z
N MET A 1 -26.06 24.76 48.79
CA MET A 1 -24.88 25.30 48.11
C MET A 1 -24.37 24.21 47.20
N MET A 2 -24.69 24.28 45.90
CA MET A 2 -24.14 23.39 44.87
C MET A 2 -22.85 24.02 44.37
N ASN A 3 -21.73 23.29 44.54
CA ASN A 3 -20.45 23.68 43.94
C ASN A 3 -20.47 23.38 42.46
N TYR A 4 -20.42 24.43 41.66
CA TYR A 4 -20.20 24.35 40.19
C TYR A 4 -18.68 24.27 39.96
N GLU A 5 -18.17 23.10 39.52
CA GLU A 5 -16.82 22.99 39.00
C GLU A 5 -16.78 23.55 37.60
N PRO A 6 -15.87 24.50 37.25
CA PRO A 6 -15.74 25.00 35.90
C PRO A 6 -15.12 23.88 35.02
N GLY A 7 -15.86 23.48 33.98
CA GLY A 7 -15.37 22.55 32.95
C GLY A 7 -14.06 23.04 32.35
N THR A 8 -13.10 22.12 32.21
CA THR A 8 -11.86 22.32 31.48
C THR A 8 -12.14 22.88 30.08
N PRO A 9 -11.41 23.91 29.60
CA PRO A 9 -11.61 24.45 28.27
C PRO A 9 -11.37 23.34 27.24
N ASP A 10 -12.35 23.20 26.35
CA ASP A 10 -12.32 22.30 25.20
C ASP A 10 -11.13 22.69 24.31
N THR A 11 -10.00 22.03 24.45
CA THR A 11 -8.82 22.26 23.61
C THR A 11 -9.18 21.74 22.23
N PRO A 12 -9.18 22.57 21.18
CA PRO A 12 -9.46 22.10 19.83
C PRO A 12 -8.51 20.97 19.47
N PRO A 13 -8.97 19.93 18.74
CA PRO A 13 -8.12 18.84 18.31
C PRO A 13 -6.92 19.41 17.54
N PRO A 14 -5.72 18.83 17.71
CA PRO A 14 -4.54 19.29 16.98
C PRO A 14 -4.81 19.23 15.46
N PRO A 15 -4.28 20.19 14.68
CA PRO A 15 -4.43 20.17 13.23
C PRO A 15 -3.93 18.81 12.71
N PRO A 16 -4.58 18.25 11.66
CA PRO A 16 -4.16 16.98 11.09
C PRO A 16 -2.69 17.07 10.69
N PRO A 17 -1.90 16.01 10.88
CA PRO A 17 -0.50 16.02 10.50
C PRO A 17 -0.39 16.37 8.99
N THR A 18 0.51 17.25 8.64
CA THR A 18 0.78 17.62 7.24
C THR A 18 1.27 16.43 6.42
N SER A 19 1.72 15.37 7.09
CA SER A 19 2.20 14.11 6.51
C SER A 19 1.44 12.93 7.12
N ALA A 20 0.89 12.06 6.25
CA ALA A 20 0.26 10.80 6.67
C ALA A 20 1.29 9.71 6.98
N ILE A 21 2.45 9.74 6.31
CA ILE A 21 3.57 8.84 6.58
C ILE A 21 4.85 9.67 6.59
N ALA A 22 5.72 9.42 7.57
CA ALA A 22 7.07 9.95 7.62
C ALA A 22 8.06 8.85 8.03
N ALA A 23 9.08 8.62 7.21
CA ALA A 23 10.13 7.64 7.46
C ALA A 23 11.50 8.32 7.53
N ARG A 24 12.36 7.84 8.44
CA ARG A 24 13.75 8.28 8.57
C ARG A 24 14.65 7.06 8.84
N GLY A 25 15.62 6.84 7.96
CA GLY A 25 16.55 5.73 8.05
C GLY A 25 15.88 4.36 8.08
N LEU A 26 14.68 4.22 7.48
CA LEU A 26 13.88 3.01 7.54
C LEU A 26 14.61 1.85 6.87
N THR A 27 14.93 0.83 7.66
CA THR A 27 15.63 -0.36 7.19
C THR A 27 14.83 -1.62 7.54
N VAL A 28 14.73 -2.55 6.59
CA VAL A 28 14.06 -3.84 6.80
C VAL A 28 14.96 -4.97 6.37
N VAL A 29 15.11 -5.95 7.26
CA VAL A 29 15.89 -7.17 6.99
C VAL A 29 14.97 -8.39 6.95
N ARG A 30 15.06 -9.20 5.90
CA ARG A 30 14.35 -10.48 5.75
C ARG A 30 15.37 -11.63 5.61
N GLY A 31 15.38 -12.53 6.60
CA GLY A 31 16.45 -13.53 6.70
C GLY A 31 17.79 -12.82 6.91
N THR A 32 18.72 -13.01 5.99
CA THR A 32 20.04 -12.36 5.94
C THR A 32 20.10 -11.16 4.99
N ARG A 33 19.06 -10.96 4.15
CA ARG A 33 19.03 -9.93 3.12
C ARG A 33 18.40 -8.63 3.64
N THR A 34 19.10 -7.52 3.46
CA THR A 34 18.53 -6.17 3.65
C THR A 34 17.67 -5.83 2.44
N VAL A 35 16.34 -5.71 2.65
CA VAL A 35 15.36 -5.46 1.59
C VAL A 35 15.11 -3.97 1.42
N LEU A 36 15.05 -3.21 2.53
CA LEU A 36 14.96 -1.74 2.51
C LEU A 36 16.18 -1.17 3.20
N ARG A 37 16.79 -0.13 2.61
CA ARG A 37 18.11 0.37 2.97
C ARG A 37 18.04 1.84 3.35
N ALA A 38 17.83 2.13 4.64
CA ALA A 38 17.84 3.48 5.23
C ALA A 38 16.98 4.48 4.43
N LEU A 39 15.68 4.16 4.23
CA LEU A 39 14.77 5.01 3.46
C LEU A 39 14.36 6.24 4.25
N ASP A 40 14.44 7.40 3.61
CA ASP A 40 13.87 8.67 4.07
C ASP A 40 12.82 9.11 3.05
N PHE A 41 11.56 9.29 3.49
CA PHE A 41 10.47 9.74 2.62
C PHE A 41 9.29 10.26 3.42
N THR A 42 8.38 10.96 2.71
CA THR A 42 7.11 11.43 3.26
C THR A 42 5.94 11.14 2.33
N VAL A 43 4.76 10.91 2.90
CA VAL A 43 3.48 10.82 2.17
C VAL A 43 2.55 11.89 2.74
N PRO A 44 2.17 12.92 1.96
CA PRO A 44 1.27 13.96 2.45
C PRO A 44 -0.14 13.43 2.70
N SER A 45 -0.85 14.04 3.66
CA SER A 45 -2.28 13.79 3.87
C SER A 45 -3.11 14.31 2.70
N GLY A 46 -4.25 13.67 2.41
CA GLY A 46 -5.16 14.11 1.35
C GLY A 46 -4.54 14.07 -0.05
N SER A 47 -3.61 13.15 -0.31
CA SER A 47 -2.93 13.05 -1.59
C SER A 47 -2.73 11.61 -2.02
N ILE A 48 -2.52 11.40 -3.32
CA ILE A 48 -2.13 10.11 -3.89
C ILE A 48 -0.63 10.11 -4.11
N THR A 49 0.08 9.22 -3.40
CA THR A 49 1.51 8.99 -3.62
C THR A 49 1.70 7.64 -4.30
N GLY A 50 2.28 7.65 -5.50
CA GLY A 50 2.64 6.45 -6.26
C GLY A 50 3.98 5.90 -5.78
N LEU A 51 4.02 4.63 -5.41
CA LEU A 51 5.24 3.88 -5.11
C LEU A 51 5.60 3.03 -6.33
N LEU A 52 6.49 3.54 -7.16
CA LEU A 52 6.82 2.96 -8.46
C LEU A 52 8.21 2.32 -8.47
N GLY A 53 8.35 1.25 -9.25
CA GLY A 53 9.61 0.56 -9.43
C GLY A 53 9.43 -0.88 -9.90
N PRO A 54 10.50 -1.57 -10.29
CA PRO A 54 10.44 -2.93 -10.80
C PRO A 54 9.94 -3.92 -9.75
N SER A 55 9.52 -5.10 -10.22
CA SER A 55 9.14 -6.20 -9.33
C SER A 55 10.33 -6.60 -8.45
N GLY A 56 10.07 -6.89 -7.18
CA GLY A 56 11.11 -7.31 -6.22
C GLY A 56 11.95 -6.18 -5.61
N CYS A 57 11.77 -4.90 -5.98
CA CYS A 57 12.54 -3.78 -5.42
C CYS A 57 12.20 -3.43 -3.97
N GLY A 58 11.15 -4.04 -3.37
CA GLY A 58 10.80 -3.84 -1.97
C GLY A 58 9.46 -3.14 -1.70
N LYS A 59 8.66 -2.78 -2.71
CA LYS A 59 7.37 -2.06 -2.56
C LYS A 59 6.42 -2.70 -1.54
N THR A 60 6.08 -3.97 -1.72
CA THR A 60 5.23 -4.71 -0.77
C THR A 60 5.83 -4.78 0.64
N THR A 61 7.17 -4.84 0.76
CA THR A 61 7.85 -4.84 2.07
C THR A 61 7.68 -3.49 2.76
N LEU A 62 7.82 -2.39 2.01
CA LEU A 62 7.58 -1.04 2.52
C LEU A 62 6.12 -0.86 2.96
N MET A 63 5.16 -1.27 2.14
CA MET A 63 3.74 -1.20 2.48
C MET A 63 3.40 -2.01 3.74
N ARG A 64 3.96 -3.21 3.89
CA ARG A 64 3.79 -4.02 5.11
C ARG A 64 4.43 -3.37 6.34
N ALA A 65 5.53 -2.64 6.18
CA ALA A 65 6.12 -1.85 7.27
C ALA A 65 5.18 -0.72 7.68
N VAL A 66 4.61 0.02 6.72
CA VAL A 66 3.64 1.11 6.97
C VAL A 66 2.41 0.62 7.71
N VAL A 67 1.84 -0.54 7.34
CA VAL A 67 0.67 -1.11 8.03
C VAL A 67 1.03 -1.86 9.32
N GLY A 68 2.32 -1.92 9.67
CA GLY A 68 2.79 -2.54 10.92
C GLY A 68 2.80 -4.07 10.95
N THR A 69 2.76 -4.73 9.78
CA THR A 69 2.79 -6.20 9.67
C THR A 69 4.17 -6.77 9.34
N GLN A 70 5.17 -5.90 9.10
CA GLN A 70 6.54 -6.28 8.77
C GLN A 70 7.38 -6.41 10.04
N ALA A 71 8.09 -7.54 10.19
CA ALA A 71 9.06 -7.75 11.27
C ALA A 71 10.47 -7.22 10.89
N LYS A 72 11.34 -7.05 11.90
CA LYS A 72 12.74 -6.59 11.75
C LYS A 72 12.86 -5.26 11.02
N VAL A 73 12.04 -4.30 11.46
CA VAL A 73 12.06 -2.91 11.02
C VAL A 73 12.90 -2.11 11.99
N THR A 74 13.83 -1.29 11.49
CA THR A 74 14.63 -0.33 12.24
C THR A 74 14.56 1.05 11.60
N GLY A 75 15.00 2.10 12.31
CA GLY A 75 14.74 3.49 11.92
C GLY A 75 13.44 4.01 12.51
N VAL A 76 12.97 5.15 12.01
CA VAL A 76 11.72 5.78 12.44
C VAL A 76 10.69 5.66 11.32
N LEU A 77 9.48 5.20 11.66
CA LEU A 77 8.34 5.16 10.75
C LEU A 77 7.09 5.60 11.51
N ASP A 78 6.68 6.84 11.26
CA ASP A 78 5.47 7.43 11.80
C ASP A 78 4.35 7.37 10.76
N VAL A 79 3.17 6.92 11.17
CA VAL A 79 1.97 6.80 10.36
C VAL A 79 0.82 7.50 11.07
N LEU A 80 0.23 8.51 10.45
CA LEU A 80 -0.87 9.31 11.01
C LEU A 80 -0.54 9.86 12.42
N GLY A 81 0.75 10.19 12.66
CA GLY A 81 1.25 10.72 13.93
C GLY A 81 1.50 9.67 15.02
N HIS A 82 1.49 8.38 14.70
CA HIS A 82 1.79 7.27 15.61
C HIS A 82 2.89 6.38 15.02
N PRO A 83 3.68 5.69 15.85
CA PRO A 83 4.61 4.68 15.37
C PRO A 83 3.87 3.59 14.57
N ALA A 84 4.45 3.15 13.46
CA ALA A 84 3.88 2.10 12.62
C ALA A 84 3.60 0.83 13.46
N GLY A 85 2.40 0.25 13.30
CA GLY A 85 1.96 -0.93 14.06
C GLY A 85 1.24 -0.60 15.37
N ASP A 86 1.12 0.66 15.77
CA ASP A 86 0.31 1.05 16.92
C ASP A 86 -1.14 0.55 16.74
N PRO A 87 -1.75 -0.09 17.76
CA PRO A 87 -3.14 -0.55 17.70
C PRO A 87 -4.16 0.55 17.34
N ALA A 88 -3.90 1.81 17.68
CA ALA A 88 -4.75 2.96 17.34
C ALA A 88 -4.86 3.20 15.83
N LEU A 89 -3.90 2.71 15.05
CA LEU A 89 -3.88 2.83 13.59
C LEU A 89 -4.81 1.84 12.88
N ARG A 90 -5.15 0.71 13.49
CA ARG A 90 -5.93 -0.37 12.86
C ARG A 90 -7.26 0.09 12.26
N PRO A 91 -8.10 0.91 12.92
CA PRO A 91 -9.34 1.39 12.34
C PRO A 91 -9.14 2.53 11.32
N ARG A 92 -7.93 3.13 11.26
CA ARG A 92 -7.61 4.31 10.47
C ARG A 92 -6.88 3.98 9.17
N ILE A 93 -6.39 2.74 9.01
CA ILE A 93 -5.65 2.29 7.82
C ILE A 93 -6.45 1.21 7.10
N GLY A 94 -6.76 1.44 5.82
CA GLY A 94 -7.22 0.42 4.89
C GLY A 94 -6.02 -0.17 4.14
N TYR A 95 -5.96 -1.51 4.02
CA TYR A 95 -4.90 -2.18 3.28
C TYR A 95 -5.49 -3.18 2.27
N VAL A 96 -5.12 -3.00 1.01
CA VAL A 96 -5.44 -3.94 -0.07
C VAL A 96 -4.16 -4.61 -0.52
N THR A 97 -4.11 -5.92 -0.40
CA THR A 97 -2.99 -6.76 -0.84
C THR A 97 -3.12 -7.10 -2.33
N GLN A 98 -2.01 -7.42 -2.98
CA GLN A 98 -1.96 -7.82 -4.39
C GLN A 98 -2.92 -8.98 -4.70
N ALA A 99 -2.98 -10.00 -3.85
CA ALA A 99 -4.00 -11.04 -3.94
C ALA A 99 -5.27 -10.61 -3.19
N PRO A 100 -6.47 -10.78 -3.77
CA PRO A 100 -7.71 -10.43 -3.08
C PRO A 100 -7.87 -11.19 -1.76
N SER A 101 -8.07 -10.45 -0.66
CA SER A 101 -8.22 -10.99 0.70
C SER A 101 -9.69 -11.07 1.09
N VAL A 102 -10.47 -11.91 0.37
CA VAL A 102 -11.91 -12.12 0.58
C VAL A 102 -12.26 -13.60 0.65
N TYR A 103 -13.33 -13.93 1.35
CA TYR A 103 -13.87 -15.28 1.45
C TYR A 103 -14.66 -15.61 0.17
N THR A 104 -14.23 -16.61 -0.57
CA THR A 104 -14.80 -16.97 -1.88
C THR A 104 -16.16 -17.67 -1.76
N ASP A 105 -16.44 -18.27 -0.63
CA ASP A 105 -17.70 -18.96 -0.26
C ASP A 105 -18.78 -18.03 0.33
N LEU A 106 -18.43 -16.76 0.55
CA LEU A 106 -19.37 -15.71 0.95
C LEU A 106 -19.76 -14.82 -0.23
N THR A 107 -20.94 -14.21 -0.16
CA THR A 107 -21.33 -13.16 -1.12
C THR A 107 -20.51 -11.89 -0.89
N VAL A 108 -20.55 -10.95 -1.85
CA VAL A 108 -19.94 -9.63 -1.68
C VAL A 108 -20.44 -8.98 -0.38
N ARG A 109 -21.75 -8.90 -0.21
CA ARG A 109 -22.39 -8.33 0.98
C ARG A 109 -21.95 -9.04 2.27
N GLN A 110 -21.94 -10.37 2.28
CA GLN A 110 -21.52 -11.14 3.46
C GLN A 110 -20.06 -10.92 3.82
N ASN A 111 -19.16 -10.79 2.84
CA ASN A 111 -17.78 -10.41 3.08
C ASN A 111 -17.70 -9.05 3.82
N LEU A 112 -18.38 -8.03 3.29
CA LEU A 112 -18.36 -6.70 3.88
C LEU A 112 -19.03 -6.69 5.27
N ASP A 113 -20.17 -7.37 5.44
CA ASP A 113 -20.85 -7.49 6.74
C ASP A 113 -19.94 -8.13 7.80
N TYR A 114 -19.17 -9.16 7.43
CA TYR A 114 -18.20 -9.79 8.32
C TYR A 114 -17.12 -8.80 8.78
N PHE A 115 -16.45 -8.13 7.84
CA PHE A 115 -15.40 -7.17 8.19
C PHE A 115 -15.94 -5.94 8.92
N ALA A 116 -17.11 -5.44 8.55
CA ALA A 116 -17.79 -4.36 9.26
C ALA A 116 -18.10 -4.74 10.73
N ALA A 117 -18.46 -6.02 10.98
CA ALA A 117 -18.71 -6.50 12.34
C ALA A 117 -17.42 -6.62 13.17
N VAL A 118 -16.28 -6.90 12.53
CA VAL A 118 -14.97 -6.91 13.18
C VAL A 118 -14.52 -5.49 13.54
N LEU A 119 -14.71 -4.53 12.63
CA LEU A 119 -14.34 -3.13 12.85
C LEU A 119 -15.21 -2.45 13.93
N HIS A 120 -16.49 -2.72 13.93
CA HIS A 120 -17.47 -2.10 14.82
C HIS A 120 -18.33 -3.17 15.51
N PRO A 121 -17.81 -3.87 16.54
CA PRO A 121 -18.53 -4.95 17.21
C PRO A 121 -19.75 -4.44 18.00
N GLY A 122 -20.71 -5.34 18.20
CA GLY A 122 -21.90 -5.09 19.03
C GLY A 122 -23.16 -4.66 18.27
N ARG A 123 -24.30 -4.82 18.94
CA ARG A 123 -25.63 -4.57 18.35
C ARG A 123 -25.92 -3.09 18.11
N ALA A 124 -25.36 -2.21 18.93
CA ALA A 124 -25.54 -0.76 18.83
C ALA A 124 -25.07 -0.21 17.46
N HIS A 125 -24.04 -0.82 16.86
CA HIS A 125 -23.47 -0.36 15.57
C HIS A 125 -24.15 -0.98 14.34
N ARG A 126 -25.21 -1.78 14.50
CA ARG A 126 -25.82 -2.55 13.38
C ARG A 126 -26.33 -1.66 12.24
N ALA A 127 -26.97 -0.53 12.56
CA ALA A 127 -27.49 0.39 11.54
C ALA A 127 -26.34 1.06 10.76
N ALA A 128 -25.34 1.59 11.49
CA ALA A 128 -24.17 2.23 10.90
C ALA A 128 -23.36 1.26 10.02
N ARG A 129 -23.20 -0.02 10.45
CA ARG A 129 -22.54 -1.05 9.63
C ARG A 129 -23.28 -1.30 8.32
N ARG A 130 -24.60 -1.43 8.34
CA ARG A 130 -25.40 -1.65 7.12
C ARG A 130 -25.24 -0.52 6.13
N GLU A 131 -25.23 0.71 6.62
CA GLU A 131 -25.02 1.89 5.79
C GLU A 131 -23.60 1.93 5.22
N ALA A 132 -22.57 1.65 6.05
CA ALA A 132 -21.18 1.57 5.61
C ALA A 132 -20.98 0.48 4.53
N VAL A 133 -21.58 -0.70 4.71
CA VAL A 133 -21.55 -1.78 3.73
C VAL A 133 -22.21 -1.38 2.42
N ALA A 134 -23.39 -0.74 2.47
CA ALA A 134 -24.08 -0.29 1.26
C ALA A 134 -23.24 0.74 0.50
N ARG A 135 -22.69 1.75 1.19
CA ARG A 135 -21.80 2.77 0.60
C ARG A 135 -20.56 2.13 -0.01
N ALA A 136 -19.85 1.24 0.72
CA ALA A 136 -18.64 0.62 0.22
C ALA A 136 -18.88 -0.24 -1.04
N ILE A 137 -20.02 -0.93 -1.14
CA ILE A 137 -20.42 -1.68 -2.35
C ILE A 137 -20.67 -0.73 -3.52
N ASP A 138 -21.33 0.39 -3.27
CA ASP A 138 -21.63 1.41 -4.28
C ASP A 138 -20.37 2.13 -4.76
N ASP A 139 -19.49 2.53 -3.85
CA ASP A 139 -18.21 3.19 -4.15
C ASP A 139 -17.33 2.40 -5.15
N VAL A 140 -17.41 1.06 -5.11
CA VAL A 140 -16.65 0.18 -6.01
C VAL A 140 -17.47 -0.38 -7.18
N ASP A 141 -18.69 0.14 -7.42
CA ASP A 141 -19.58 -0.29 -8.50
C ASP A 141 -19.86 -1.81 -8.50
N LEU A 142 -20.24 -2.33 -7.33
CA LEU A 142 -20.63 -3.75 -7.16
C LEU A 142 -22.09 -3.93 -6.70
N THR A 143 -22.92 -2.88 -6.78
CA THR A 143 -24.32 -2.90 -6.31
C THR A 143 -25.12 -4.01 -6.96
N THR A 144 -24.96 -4.22 -8.29
CA THR A 144 -25.66 -5.29 -9.03
C THR A 144 -25.13 -6.69 -8.73
N ARG A 145 -23.99 -6.81 -8.06
CA ARG A 145 -23.32 -8.07 -7.70
C ARG A 145 -23.27 -8.29 -6.19
N ALA A 146 -23.95 -7.46 -5.39
CA ALA A 146 -23.88 -7.50 -3.94
C ALA A 146 -24.19 -8.88 -3.34
N ASP A 147 -25.09 -9.61 -3.95
CA ASP A 147 -25.54 -10.94 -3.48
C ASP A 147 -24.90 -12.11 -4.28
N ALA A 148 -23.96 -11.83 -5.18
CA ALA A 148 -23.17 -12.83 -5.88
C ALA A 148 -22.07 -13.40 -4.97
N LEU A 149 -21.77 -14.71 -5.08
CA LEU A 149 -20.62 -15.32 -4.40
C LEU A 149 -19.30 -14.68 -4.90
N ALA A 150 -18.40 -14.34 -3.99
CA ALA A 150 -17.10 -13.76 -4.36
C ALA A 150 -16.27 -14.73 -5.22
N GLY A 151 -16.41 -16.03 -5.04
CA GLY A 151 -15.77 -17.05 -5.88
C GLY A 151 -16.25 -17.07 -7.34
N ALA A 152 -17.48 -16.61 -7.61
CA ALA A 152 -18.05 -16.54 -8.96
C ALA A 152 -17.68 -15.22 -9.70
N LEU A 153 -17.00 -14.29 -9.04
CA LEU A 153 -16.60 -13.02 -9.61
C LEU A 153 -15.31 -13.15 -10.45
N SER A 154 -15.13 -12.24 -11.41
CA SER A 154 -13.83 -12.08 -12.11
C SER A 154 -12.73 -11.62 -11.13
N GLY A 155 -11.44 -11.78 -11.53
CA GLY A 155 -10.30 -11.30 -10.72
C GLY A 155 -10.44 -9.82 -10.36
N GLY A 156 -10.73 -8.95 -11.34
CA GLY A 156 -10.93 -7.52 -11.10
C GLY A 156 -12.12 -7.19 -10.19
N GLN A 157 -13.23 -7.97 -10.28
CA GLN A 157 -14.34 -7.82 -9.36
C GLN A 157 -13.97 -8.22 -7.93
N ARG A 158 -13.20 -9.30 -7.74
CA ARG A 158 -12.69 -9.69 -6.41
C ARG A 158 -11.75 -8.63 -5.82
N SER A 159 -10.88 -8.04 -6.64
CA SER A 159 -10.02 -6.92 -6.19
C SER A 159 -10.86 -5.73 -5.71
N ARG A 160 -11.96 -5.41 -6.40
CA ARG A 160 -12.90 -4.37 -5.96
C ARG A 160 -13.62 -4.73 -4.64
N VAL A 161 -13.95 -6.02 -4.39
CA VAL A 161 -14.48 -6.44 -3.08
C VAL A 161 -13.44 -6.20 -1.98
N SER A 162 -12.16 -6.53 -2.21
CA SER A 162 -11.08 -6.26 -1.25
C SER A 162 -10.93 -4.75 -0.97
N LEU A 163 -11.05 -3.91 -1.99
CA LEU A 163 -11.05 -2.47 -1.83
C LEU A 163 -12.26 -1.98 -1.02
N ALA A 164 -13.47 -2.49 -1.31
CA ALA A 164 -14.67 -2.15 -0.55
C ALA A 164 -14.52 -2.50 0.95
N VAL A 165 -13.90 -3.64 1.25
CA VAL A 165 -13.56 -4.02 2.64
C VAL A 165 -12.62 -2.99 3.28
N ALA A 166 -11.58 -2.54 2.56
CA ALA A 166 -10.63 -1.55 3.07
C ALA A 166 -11.27 -0.17 3.30
N LEU A 167 -12.36 0.15 2.61
CA LEU A 167 -13.11 1.42 2.74
C LEU A 167 -14.15 1.43 3.88
N LEU A 168 -14.49 0.28 4.49
CA LEU A 168 -15.56 0.18 5.49
C LEU A 168 -15.38 1.10 6.71
N GLY A 169 -14.13 1.34 7.13
CA GLY A 169 -13.80 2.18 8.29
C GLY A 169 -13.65 3.67 7.97
N THR A 170 -13.89 4.12 6.74
CA THR A 170 -13.53 5.47 6.28
C THR A 170 -12.09 5.83 6.66
N PRO A 171 -11.09 5.10 6.13
CA PRO A 171 -9.70 5.21 6.59
C PRO A 171 -9.11 6.59 6.29
N ASP A 172 -8.21 7.06 7.17
CA ASP A 172 -7.39 8.25 6.95
C ASP A 172 -6.23 7.97 5.99
N LEU A 173 -5.77 6.70 5.95
CA LEU A 173 -4.72 6.21 5.04
C LEU A 173 -5.19 4.93 4.34
N LEU A 174 -5.05 4.91 3.02
CA LEU A 174 -5.31 3.73 2.19
C LEU A 174 -4.01 3.27 1.53
N VAL A 175 -3.59 2.04 1.82
CA VAL A 175 -2.40 1.40 1.26
C VAL A 175 -2.84 0.35 0.25
N LEU A 176 -2.44 0.49 -1.02
CA LEU A 176 -2.93 -0.30 -2.13
C LEU A 176 -1.78 -0.95 -2.89
N ASP A 177 -1.65 -2.27 -2.77
CA ASP A 177 -0.58 -3.03 -3.42
C ASP A 177 -1.04 -3.56 -4.79
N GLU A 178 -0.60 -2.88 -5.85
CA GLU A 178 -0.92 -3.16 -7.26
C GLU A 178 -2.44 -3.27 -7.56
N PRO A 179 -3.27 -2.29 -7.15
CA PRO A 179 -4.73 -2.41 -7.17
C PRO A 179 -5.34 -2.44 -8.58
N THR A 180 -4.59 -2.07 -9.60
CA THR A 180 -5.04 -1.92 -10.99
C THR A 180 -4.66 -3.08 -11.88
N VAL A 181 -3.87 -4.02 -11.36
CA VAL A 181 -3.41 -5.19 -12.13
C VAL A 181 -4.58 -6.07 -12.56
N GLY A 182 -4.60 -6.42 -13.85
CA GLY A 182 -5.65 -7.26 -14.45
C GLY A 182 -7.00 -6.58 -14.65
N LEU A 183 -7.08 -5.26 -14.49
CA LEU A 183 -8.27 -4.47 -14.82
C LEU A 183 -8.22 -4.03 -16.30
N ASP A 184 -9.39 -4.05 -16.94
CA ASP A 184 -9.55 -3.41 -18.25
C ASP A 184 -9.43 -1.87 -18.14
N PRO A 185 -9.21 -1.16 -19.27
CA PRO A 185 -8.98 0.29 -19.23
C PRO A 185 -10.12 1.11 -18.61
N VAL A 186 -11.38 0.67 -18.77
CA VAL A 186 -12.55 1.40 -18.22
C VAL A 186 -12.57 1.27 -16.71
N LEU A 187 -12.46 0.05 -16.19
CA LEU A 187 -12.42 -0.22 -14.75
C LEU A 187 -11.23 0.47 -14.08
N ARG A 188 -10.05 0.48 -14.75
CA ARG A 188 -8.87 1.18 -14.25
C ARG A 188 -9.11 2.68 -14.12
N ARG A 189 -9.69 3.32 -15.15
CA ARG A 189 -10.05 4.74 -15.10
C ARG A 189 -11.02 5.04 -13.95
N ASP A 190 -12.05 4.22 -13.78
CA ASP A 190 -13.09 4.44 -12.77
C ASP A 190 -12.53 4.25 -11.35
N LEU A 191 -11.58 3.34 -11.19
CA LEU A 191 -10.84 3.15 -9.94
C LEU A 191 -9.96 4.35 -9.60
N TRP A 192 -9.23 4.91 -10.58
CA TRP A 192 -8.44 6.12 -10.37
C TRP A 192 -9.33 7.33 -10.04
N ASN A 193 -10.51 7.45 -10.67
CA ASN A 193 -11.49 8.47 -10.30
C ASN A 193 -11.96 8.32 -8.85
N LEU A 194 -12.14 7.09 -8.35
CA LEU A 194 -12.43 6.85 -6.95
C LEU A 194 -11.27 7.30 -6.05
N PHE A 195 -10.02 6.98 -6.40
CA PHE A 195 -8.85 7.40 -5.62
C PHE A 195 -8.74 8.92 -5.51
N HIS A 196 -8.96 9.66 -6.59
CA HIS A 196 -8.98 11.12 -6.55
C HIS A 196 -10.08 11.65 -5.64
N ARG A 197 -11.32 11.12 -5.74
CA ARG A 197 -12.41 11.52 -4.82
C ARG A 197 -12.09 11.25 -3.34
N LEU A 198 -11.38 10.16 -3.04
CA LEU A 198 -10.95 9.86 -1.67
C LEU A 198 -9.87 10.84 -1.19
N ALA A 199 -8.90 11.16 -2.03
CA ALA A 199 -7.87 12.16 -1.73
C ALA A 199 -8.48 13.55 -1.51
N ASP A 200 -9.43 13.98 -2.35
CA ASP A 200 -10.16 15.25 -2.20
C ASP A 200 -10.94 15.33 -0.88
N ARG A 201 -11.33 14.19 -0.31
CA ARG A 201 -11.97 14.09 1.01
C ARG A 201 -10.99 14.04 2.18
N GLY A 202 -9.68 14.09 1.90
CA GLY A 202 -8.62 14.11 2.90
C GLY A 202 -7.96 12.77 3.18
N THR A 203 -8.39 11.66 2.56
CA THR A 203 -7.70 10.36 2.68
C THR A 203 -6.34 10.42 2.00
N ALA A 204 -5.28 9.99 2.69
CA ALA A 204 -3.99 9.75 2.05
C ALA A 204 -3.99 8.39 1.35
N LEU A 205 -3.41 8.30 0.15
CA LEU A 205 -3.29 7.04 -0.58
C LEU A 205 -1.82 6.77 -0.90
N LEU A 206 -1.35 5.57 -0.55
CA LEU A 206 -0.08 5.02 -1.00
C LEU A 206 -0.37 3.86 -1.96
N VAL A 207 -0.11 4.06 -3.25
CA VAL A 207 -0.48 3.13 -4.31
C VAL A 207 0.79 2.57 -4.96
N SER A 208 1.04 1.26 -4.87
CA SER A 208 2.12 0.65 -5.63
C SER A 208 1.70 0.33 -7.05
N SER A 209 2.62 0.53 -7.99
CA SER A 209 2.47 0.08 -9.36
C SER A 209 3.83 -0.26 -9.96
N HIS A 210 3.82 -1.14 -10.97
CA HIS A 210 4.95 -1.35 -11.87
C HIS A 210 4.67 -0.77 -13.27
N VAL A 211 3.49 -0.16 -13.47
CA VAL A 211 3.06 0.47 -14.72
C VAL A 211 3.36 1.97 -14.65
N MET A 212 4.34 2.43 -15.41
CA MET A 212 4.79 3.83 -15.34
C MET A 212 3.74 4.84 -15.84
N ASP A 213 2.82 4.45 -16.73
CA ASP A 213 1.71 5.31 -17.18
C ASP A 213 0.78 5.73 -16.03
N GLU A 214 0.75 4.99 -14.93
CA GLU A 214 -0.04 5.33 -13.76
C GLU A 214 0.59 6.45 -12.92
N ALA A 215 1.88 6.72 -13.11
CA ALA A 215 2.60 7.81 -12.45
C ALA A 215 1.92 9.17 -12.64
N GLU A 216 1.46 9.44 -13.86
CA GLU A 216 0.81 10.71 -14.22
C GLU A 216 -0.53 10.94 -13.49
N ARG A 217 -1.08 9.91 -12.88
CA ARG A 217 -2.32 9.98 -12.08
C ARG A 217 -2.07 10.27 -10.61
N CYS A 218 -0.80 10.23 -10.17
CA CYS A 218 -0.41 10.48 -8.79
C CYS A 218 -0.08 11.96 -8.57
N HIS A 219 -0.33 12.46 -7.37
CA HIS A 219 0.11 13.80 -6.97
C HIS A 219 1.61 13.85 -6.67
N ARG A 220 2.16 12.76 -6.12
CA ARG A 220 3.58 12.59 -5.82
C ARG A 220 4.02 11.17 -6.14
N LEU A 221 5.32 11.01 -6.34
CA LEU A 221 5.95 9.73 -6.66
C LEU A 221 7.10 9.45 -5.70
N LEU A 222 7.21 8.17 -5.32
CA LEU A 222 8.37 7.56 -4.72
C LEU A 222 8.91 6.55 -5.73
N LEU A 223 9.99 6.88 -6.41
CA LEU A 223 10.63 5.99 -7.38
C LEU A 223 11.61 5.08 -6.65
N MET A 224 11.35 3.78 -6.67
CA MET A 224 12.07 2.81 -5.85
C MET A 224 12.84 1.79 -6.70
N ARG A 225 14.09 1.50 -6.29
CA ARG A 225 14.94 0.47 -6.88
C ARG A 225 15.87 -0.13 -5.83
N ASP A 226 16.07 -1.45 -5.86
CA ASP A 226 17.02 -2.20 -5.03
C ASP A 226 16.98 -1.86 -3.53
N GLY A 227 15.75 -1.63 -3.02
CA GLY A 227 15.51 -1.26 -1.63
C GLY A 227 15.86 0.18 -1.27
N ARG A 228 16.08 1.06 -2.25
CA ARG A 228 16.35 2.49 -2.08
C ARG A 228 15.29 3.33 -2.78
N ILE A 229 15.09 4.58 -2.33
CA ILE A 229 14.31 5.59 -3.04
C ILE A 229 15.29 6.38 -3.90
N LEU A 230 15.11 6.32 -5.23
CA LEU A 230 15.91 7.07 -6.20
C LEU A 230 15.45 8.53 -6.29
N ALA A 231 14.14 8.75 -6.15
CA ALA A 231 13.57 10.08 -6.20
C ALA A 231 12.22 10.14 -5.48
N GLU A 232 11.94 11.28 -4.87
CA GLU A 232 10.66 11.70 -4.31
C GLU A 232 10.31 13.06 -4.88
N ASP A 233 9.24 13.16 -5.69
CA ASP A 233 8.78 14.42 -6.26
C ASP A 233 7.39 14.30 -6.91
N THR A 234 6.89 15.40 -7.50
CA THR A 234 5.74 15.35 -8.41
C THR A 234 6.16 14.79 -9.78
N PRO A 235 5.23 14.20 -10.60
CA PRO A 235 5.53 13.77 -11.96
C PRO A 235 6.18 14.86 -12.81
N ASP A 236 5.63 16.07 -12.76
CA ASP A 236 6.15 17.23 -13.52
C ASP A 236 7.56 17.64 -13.10
N ALA A 237 7.83 17.71 -11.78
CA ALA A 237 9.14 18.07 -11.27
C ALA A 237 10.20 17.01 -11.63
N LEU A 238 9.84 15.71 -11.64
CA LEU A 238 10.72 14.63 -12.07
C LEU A 238 11.09 14.79 -13.56
N ARG A 239 10.10 14.99 -14.43
CA ARG A 239 10.33 15.20 -15.87
C ARG A 239 11.20 16.43 -16.14
N HIS A 240 10.89 17.54 -15.47
CA HIS A 240 11.66 18.78 -15.63
C HIS A 240 13.12 18.61 -15.17
N ARG A 241 13.34 17.96 -14.02
CA ARG A 241 14.69 17.74 -13.46
C ARG A 241 15.55 16.84 -14.33
N THR A 242 14.94 15.82 -14.97
CA THR A 242 15.66 14.88 -15.84
C THR A 242 15.70 15.31 -17.30
N GLY A 243 14.94 16.34 -17.70
CA GLY A 243 14.83 16.79 -19.08
C GLY A 243 14.13 15.79 -20.00
N THR A 244 13.23 14.95 -19.45
CA THR A 244 12.55 13.87 -20.17
C THR A 244 11.08 14.19 -20.42
N ALA A 245 10.48 13.50 -21.42
CA ALA A 245 9.08 13.72 -21.77
C ALA A 245 8.12 12.92 -20.89
N THR A 246 8.54 11.75 -20.36
CA THR A 246 7.71 10.84 -19.59
C THR A 246 8.37 10.50 -18.24
N VAL A 247 7.56 10.04 -17.27
CA VAL A 247 8.06 9.53 -15.97
C VAL A 247 8.88 8.25 -16.17
N GLU A 248 8.55 7.42 -17.17
CA GLU A 248 9.33 6.23 -17.50
C GLU A 248 10.75 6.58 -17.93
N GLU A 249 10.91 7.55 -18.85
CA GLU A 249 12.23 8.05 -19.26
C GLU A 249 12.97 8.69 -18.09
N ALA A 250 12.27 9.44 -17.20
CA ALA A 250 12.85 10.03 -15.99
C ALA A 250 13.38 8.93 -15.06
N PHE A 251 12.63 7.85 -14.87
CA PHE A 251 13.06 6.71 -14.06
C PHE A 251 14.31 6.05 -14.65
N LEU A 252 14.35 5.79 -15.96
CA LEU A 252 15.52 5.20 -16.63
C LEU A 252 16.75 6.09 -16.50
N HIS A 253 16.60 7.42 -16.69
CA HIS A 253 17.68 8.39 -16.51
C HIS A 253 18.24 8.34 -15.08
N LEU A 254 17.38 8.32 -14.06
CA LEU A 254 17.78 8.23 -12.64
C LEU A 254 18.49 6.88 -12.33
N VAL A 255 18.03 5.81 -12.92
CA VAL A 255 18.65 4.46 -12.81
C VAL A 255 20.07 4.47 -13.40
N ASP A 256 20.27 5.08 -14.56
CA ASP A 256 21.58 5.12 -15.21
C ASP A 256 22.55 6.04 -14.44
N ALA A 257 22.04 7.14 -13.88
CA ALA A 257 22.83 8.03 -13.01
C ALA A 257 23.27 7.31 -11.73
N ASP A 258 22.35 6.57 -11.05
CA ASP A 258 22.64 5.81 -9.84
C ASP A 258 23.70 4.73 -10.09
N ARG A 259 23.65 4.04 -11.23
CA ARG A 259 24.67 3.07 -11.65
C ARG A 259 26.03 3.73 -11.87
N ALA A 260 26.07 4.85 -12.59
CA ALA A 260 27.32 5.57 -12.86
C ALA A 260 27.98 6.10 -11.57
N ASP A 261 27.19 6.44 -10.55
CA ASP A 261 27.69 6.83 -9.24
C ASP A 261 28.22 5.63 -8.45
N ALA A 262 27.51 4.47 -8.48
CA ALA A 262 27.97 3.22 -7.86
C ALA A 262 29.30 2.74 -8.45
N ASP A 263 29.46 2.81 -9.77
CA ASP A 263 30.71 2.43 -10.45
C ASP A 263 31.88 3.36 -10.07
N ARG A 264 31.61 4.65 -9.86
CA ARG A 264 32.63 5.62 -9.41
C ARG A 264 33.06 5.43 -7.96
N THR A 265 32.15 5.01 -7.10
CA THR A 265 32.43 4.80 -5.66
C THR A 265 32.97 3.41 -5.34
N GLY A 266 33.03 2.48 -6.31
CA GLY A 266 33.55 1.12 -6.13
C GLY A 266 32.67 0.25 -5.22
N ASP A 267 31.42 0.63 -4.97
CA ASP A 267 30.46 -0.07 -4.11
C ASP A 267 29.73 -1.17 -4.91
N HIS A 268 30.50 -2.12 -5.46
CA HIS A 268 29.92 -3.36 -5.97
C HIS A 268 29.49 -4.22 -4.78
N ALA A 269 28.23 -4.14 -4.40
CA ALA A 269 27.60 -5.19 -3.62
C ALA A 269 27.68 -6.47 -4.47
N THR A 270 28.63 -7.35 -4.15
CA THR A 270 28.76 -8.69 -4.74
C THR A 270 27.48 -9.45 -4.37
N ASP A 271 26.53 -9.50 -5.27
CA ASP A 271 25.46 -10.50 -5.29
C ASP A 271 26.12 -11.84 -5.72
N GLU A 272 26.93 -12.43 -4.83
CA GLU A 272 27.29 -13.84 -4.95
C GLU A 272 26.03 -14.66 -4.72
N HIS A 273 25.45 -15.06 -5.83
CA HIS A 273 24.47 -16.15 -5.86
C HIS A 273 25.25 -17.42 -5.52
N PRO A 274 25.02 -18.10 -4.39
CA PRO A 274 25.59 -19.41 -4.19
C PRO A 274 24.95 -20.34 -5.22
N ALA A 275 25.76 -20.78 -6.19
CA ALA A 275 25.40 -21.86 -7.08
C ALA A 275 25.02 -23.08 -6.22
N ASP A 276 23.84 -23.60 -6.44
CA ASP A 276 23.30 -24.81 -5.84
C ASP A 276 24.06 -26.00 -6.45
N GLU A 277 25.20 -26.32 -5.86
CA GLU A 277 26.03 -27.45 -6.20
C GLU A 277 25.74 -28.57 -5.20
N THR A 278 24.67 -29.35 -5.44
CA THR A 278 24.53 -30.72 -4.91
C THR A 278 23.49 -31.50 -5.73
N ALA A 279 23.84 -31.86 -6.96
CA ALA A 279 23.29 -33.04 -7.62
C ALA A 279 24.26 -34.22 -7.39
N ALA A 280 24.05 -34.94 -6.31
CA ALA A 280 24.69 -36.28 -6.14
C ALA A 280 23.93 -37.27 -7.03
N PRO A 281 24.66 -38.17 -7.76
CA PRO A 281 24.01 -39.17 -8.59
C PRO A 281 23.42 -40.28 -7.72
N LEU A 282 22.14 -40.58 -7.96
CA LEU A 282 21.47 -41.77 -7.42
C LEU A 282 22.09 -43.01 -8.01
N THR A 283 22.91 -43.73 -7.22
CA THR A 283 23.34 -45.10 -7.49
C THR A 283 22.15 -46.03 -7.33
N THR A 284 21.77 -46.64 -8.43
CA THR A 284 20.85 -47.77 -8.53
C THR A 284 21.50 -48.97 -7.83
N GLU A 285 20.99 -49.45 -6.72
CA GLU A 285 21.35 -50.72 -6.10
C GLU A 285 20.21 -51.70 -6.32
N GLU A 286 20.47 -52.68 -7.20
CA GLU A 286 19.66 -53.88 -7.43
C GLU A 286 19.59 -54.72 -6.18
N ALA A 287 18.40 -55.10 -5.77
CA ALA A 287 18.21 -56.14 -4.74
C ALA A 287 17.91 -57.48 -5.43
N PRO A 288 18.58 -58.59 -5.04
CA PRO A 288 18.28 -59.92 -5.53
C PRO A 288 17.25 -60.63 -4.63
N ARG A 289 16.29 -61.29 -5.33
CA ARG A 289 15.41 -62.40 -4.90
C ARG A 289 14.33 -62.11 -3.86
#